data_dbd1dc27d007840cd3474abfbb40b667
#
_entry.id   dbd1dc27d007840cd3474abfbb40b667
#
_cell.length_a   1.000
_cell.length_b   1.000
_cell.length_c   1.000
_cell.angle_alpha   90.00
_cell.angle_beta   90.00
_cell.angle_gamma   90.00
#
_symmetry.space_group_name_H-M   'P 1'
#
loop_
_entity.id
_entity.type
_entity.pdbx_description
1 polymer ?
#
loop_
_entity_poly.entity_id
_entity_poly.type
_entity_poly.pdbx_seq_one_letter_code
_entity_poly.pdbx_strand_id
1 'polypeptide(L)'
;MKRRVVVTGLGAVTPIGNTVPEFWKGIREGKVGIGEITRFDTEEYKVKLAAEVRDFKAADRIDPKAAKRMEPFVQYAVAAAKEAFADAGLDMEKEDPFRAGVIVGSGIGSLETVETEYEKILKGNVKRVNPLMVPKMISNMAAGNISIQLGLRGKCTNVVTACASGTHCIGDAFRAIQYDDADIMLAGGAESCICPTGVAGFQALTALTTETDPARASIPFDKDRSGFVLGEGAGVVVLEELGHALKRGAHIYAEVAGYGATGDAFHITSPCEDGSGAAKAMELAMQEGGVKPEQVEYINAHGTATHHNDLYETRAIRAAFGAAADSVVVNSTKSMIGHLLGAAGGVEFVVCAKAVEENYIHQTMGTRETDEECDLNYAIGAPVEKEIHYALTNSLGFGGHNACLLIGKYQG
;
A
#
# COMPACT_ATOMS: atom_id res chain seq x y z
N MET A 1 7.35 -29.31 4.85
CA MET A 1 6.43 -28.46 4.05
C MET A 1 6.46 -27.08 4.64
N LYS A 2 6.42 -26.03 3.82
CA LYS A 2 6.25 -24.65 4.31
C LYS A 2 4.86 -24.50 4.94
N ARG A 3 4.75 -23.66 5.97
CA ARG A 3 3.46 -23.37 6.62
C ARG A 3 2.60 -22.50 5.69
N ARG A 4 1.30 -22.75 5.64
CA ARG A 4 0.33 -21.91 4.91
C ARG A 4 0.01 -20.66 5.71
N VAL A 5 -0.18 -19.55 5.00
CA VAL A 5 -0.38 -18.23 5.62
C VAL A 5 -1.67 -17.62 5.11
N VAL A 6 -2.55 -17.26 6.01
CA VAL A 6 -3.87 -16.71 5.71
C VAL A 6 -4.02 -15.29 6.25
N VAL A 7 -4.95 -14.55 5.66
CA VAL A 7 -5.33 -13.20 6.05
C VAL A 7 -6.55 -13.28 6.94
N THR A 8 -6.43 -12.90 8.20
CA THR A 8 -7.53 -12.99 9.17
C THR A 8 -8.04 -11.65 9.65
N GLY A 9 -7.35 -10.55 9.34
CA GLY A 9 -7.81 -9.21 9.69
C GLY A 9 -7.31 -8.15 8.74
N LEU A 10 -8.13 -7.15 8.52
CA LEU A 10 -7.89 -6.03 7.61
C LEU A 10 -8.07 -4.71 8.34
N GLY A 11 -7.22 -3.72 8.02
CA GLY A 11 -7.33 -2.36 8.55
C GLY A 11 -6.84 -1.33 7.54
N ALA A 12 -7.53 -0.21 7.45
CA ALA A 12 -7.22 0.84 6.49
C ALA A 12 -7.56 2.24 7.00
N VAL A 13 -6.71 3.20 6.64
CA VAL A 13 -6.97 4.63 6.71
C VAL A 13 -6.60 5.21 5.36
N THR A 14 -7.57 5.79 4.65
CA THR A 14 -7.40 6.24 3.26
C THR A 14 -8.15 7.54 2.99
N PRO A 15 -7.86 8.25 1.89
CA PRO A 15 -8.60 9.46 1.50
C PRO A 15 -10.12 9.27 1.27
N ILE A 16 -10.59 8.03 1.10
CA ILE A 16 -12.01 7.74 0.83
C ILE A 16 -12.72 6.97 1.95
N GLY A 17 -12.01 6.63 3.03
CA GLY A 17 -12.56 5.99 4.22
C GLY A 17 -11.48 5.71 5.25
N ASN A 18 -11.82 5.88 6.53
CA ASN A 18 -10.91 5.73 7.67
C ASN A 18 -11.02 4.35 8.34
N THR A 19 -11.86 3.47 7.81
CA THR A 19 -12.02 2.05 8.17
C THR A 19 -12.12 1.22 6.91
N VAL A 20 -11.89 -0.10 7.00
CA VAL A 20 -12.07 -1.01 5.86
C VAL A 20 -13.51 -0.98 5.32
N PRO A 21 -14.58 -1.03 6.14
CA PRO A 21 -15.94 -0.90 5.64
C PRO A 21 -16.21 0.42 4.90
N GLU A 22 -15.74 1.56 5.42
CA GLU A 22 -15.90 2.86 4.76
C GLU A 22 -15.08 2.92 3.46
N PHE A 23 -13.84 2.46 3.50
CA PHE A 23 -12.95 2.40 2.35
C PHE A 23 -13.54 1.52 1.24
N TRP A 24 -13.97 0.29 1.58
CA TRP A 24 -14.55 -0.63 0.61
C TRP A 24 -15.86 -0.11 0.02
N LYS A 25 -16.70 0.54 0.84
CA LYS A 25 -17.87 1.26 0.34
C LYS A 25 -17.48 2.34 -0.66
N GLY A 26 -16.48 3.17 -0.34
CA GLY A 26 -15.94 4.19 -1.25
C GLY A 26 -15.42 3.59 -2.56
N ILE A 27 -14.73 2.46 -2.51
CA ILE A 27 -14.27 1.69 -3.69
C ILE A 27 -15.47 1.27 -4.56
N ARG A 28 -16.50 0.69 -3.98
CA ARG A 28 -17.70 0.23 -4.72
C ARG A 28 -18.51 1.38 -5.32
N GLU A 29 -18.53 2.53 -4.66
CA GLU A 29 -19.20 3.75 -5.14
C GLU A 29 -18.37 4.53 -6.17
N GLY A 30 -17.12 4.13 -6.44
CA GLY A 30 -16.23 4.87 -7.34
C GLY A 30 -15.83 6.24 -6.79
N LYS A 31 -15.72 6.38 -5.45
CA LYS A 31 -15.38 7.64 -4.79
C LYS A 31 -13.94 8.03 -5.09
N VAL A 32 -13.71 9.27 -5.51
CA VAL A 32 -12.38 9.84 -5.70
C VAL A 32 -12.05 10.74 -4.51
N GLY A 33 -10.96 10.44 -3.81
CA GLY A 33 -10.49 11.19 -2.64
C GLY A 33 -9.50 12.30 -2.95
N ILE A 34 -9.28 12.59 -4.23
CA ILE A 34 -8.38 13.64 -4.70
C ILE A 34 -9.08 15.01 -4.58
N GLY A 35 -8.36 16.03 -4.16
CA GLY A 35 -8.86 17.38 -4.06
C GLY A 35 -7.72 18.37 -3.83
N GLU A 36 -8.08 19.63 -3.67
CA GLU A 36 -7.08 20.68 -3.36
C GLU A 36 -6.32 20.37 -2.08
N ILE A 37 -5.01 20.68 -2.09
CA ILE A 37 -4.18 20.59 -0.89
C ILE A 37 -4.66 21.65 0.11
N THR A 38 -4.99 21.22 1.33
CA THR A 38 -5.52 22.10 2.37
C THR A 38 -4.54 22.36 3.52
N ARG A 39 -3.44 21.63 3.60
CA ARG A 39 -2.51 21.64 4.73
C ARG A 39 -1.53 22.81 4.73
N PHE A 40 -1.27 23.39 3.56
CA PHE A 40 -0.38 24.54 3.39
C PHE A 40 -0.76 25.34 2.16
N ASP A 41 -0.27 26.57 2.07
CA ASP A 41 -0.48 27.42 0.91
C ASP A 41 0.29 26.92 -0.31
N THR A 42 -0.42 26.68 -1.39
CA THR A 42 0.12 26.16 -2.64
C THR A 42 0.32 27.23 -3.72
N GLU A 43 0.23 28.52 -3.41
CA GLU A 43 0.30 29.59 -4.42
C GLU A 43 1.55 29.45 -5.31
N GLU A 44 2.71 29.23 -4.70
CA GLU A 44 4.00 29.07 -5.38
C GLU A 44 4.23 27.67 -6.00
N TYR A 45 3.33 26.71 -5.77
CA TYR A 45 3.47 25.35 -6.29
C TYR A 45 2.72 25.18 -7.62
N LYS A 46 3.30 24.43 -8.56
CA LYS A 46 2.58 24.00 -9.78
C LYS A 46 1.52 22.94 -9.45
N VAL A 47 1.82 22.07 -8.49
CA VAL A 47 0.93 21.03 -8.01
C VAL A 47 -0.09 21.62 -7.04
N LYS A 48 -1.37 21.38 -7.29
CA LYS A 48 -2.48 21.90 -6.48
C LYS A 48 -3.29 20.82 -5.78
N LEU A 49 -3.19 19.58 -6.27
CA LEU A 49 -4.02 18.47 -5.82
C LEU A 49 -3.23 17.43 -5.05
N ALA A 50 -3.89 16.83 -4.06
CA ALA A 50 -3.43 15.66 -3.33
C ALA A 50 -4.62 14.82 -2.87
N ALA A 51 -4.36 13.60 -2.42
CA ALA A 51 -5.34 12.73 -1.80
C ALA A 51 -5.11 12.69 -0.29
N GLU A 52 -5.66 13.66 0.43
CA GLU A 52 -5.54 13.82 1.88
C GLU A 52 -6.51 12.90 2.64
N VAL A 53 -6.06 12.33 3.75
CA VAL A 53 -6.93 11.67 4.72
C VAL A 53 -7.77 12.73 5.42
N ARG A 54 -9.09 12.63 5.29
CA ARG A 54 -10.05 13.59 5.84
C ARG A 54 -10.82 13.00 7.01
N ASP A 55 -11.27 13.88 7.92
CA ASP A 55 -12.10 13.53 9.08
C ASP A 55 -11.50 12.47 10.04
N PHE A 56 -10.19 12.21 9.93
CA PHE A 56 -9.49 11.31 10.82
C PHE A 56 -9.18 12.00 12.16
N LYS A 57 -9.62 11.38 13.24
CA LYS A 57 -9.32 11.83 14.61
C LYS A 57 -8.57 10.71 15.35
N ALA A 58 -7.28 10.89 15.54
CA ALA A 58 -6.46 9.90 16.23
C ALA A 58 -7.01 9.54 17.64
N ALA A 59 -7.58 10.52 18.34
CA ALA A 59 -8.14 10.32 19.69
C ALA A 59 -9.33 9.35 19.74
N ASP A 60 -9.99 9.08 18.63
CA ASP A 60 -11.10 8.11 18.58
C ASP A 60 -10.60 6.66 18.64
N ARG A 61 -9.32 6.42 18.37
CA ARG A 61 -8.73 5.07 18.24
C ARG A 61 -7.45 4.86 19.06
N ILE A 62 -6.78 5.95 19.43
CA ILE A 62 -5.48 5.94 20.10
C ILE A 62 -5.61 6.78 21.36
N ASP A 63 -5.03 6.33 22.48
CA ASP A 63 -4.95 7.15 23.69
C ASP A 63 -4.42 8.56 23.35
N PRO A 64 -5.10 9.64 23.78
CA PRO A 64 -4.73 11.00 23.39
C PRO A 64 -3.31 11.42 23.79
N LYS A 65 -2.76 10.85 24.88
CA LYS A 65 -1.38 11.15 25.31
C LYS A 65 -0.36 10.42 24.41
N ALA A 66 -0.69 9.20 24.00
CA ALA A 66 0.12 8.45 23.05
C ALA A 66 0.07 9.10 21.66
N ALA A 67 -1.11 9.46 21.16
CA ALA A 67 -1.30 10.10 19.85
C ALA A 67 -0.49 11.39 19.68
N LYS A 68 -0.37 12.22 20.72
CA LYS A 68 0.45 13.45 20.71
C LYS A 68 1.95 13.22 20.50
N ARG A 69 2.43 11.99 20.70
CA ARG A 69 3.82 11.60 20.51
C ARG A 69 4.07 10.94 19.16
N MET A 70 3.03 10.79 18.34
CA MET A 70 3.04 10.15 17.02
C MET A 70 2.79 11.18 15.94
N GLU A 71 3.51 11.06 14.83
CA GLU A 71 3.21 11.80 13.61
C GLU A 71 2.07 11.15 12.82
N PRO A 72 1.46 11.86 11.85
CA PRO A 72 0.29 11.33 11.15
C PRO A 72 0.48 9.93 10.55
N PHE A 73 1.62 9.64 9.91
CA PHE A 73 1.86 8.30 9.36
C PHE A 73 1.82 7.20 10.43
N VAL A 74 2.33 7.49 11.64
CA VAL A 74 2.29 6.55 12.77
C VAL A 74 0.86 6.42 13.31
N GLN A 75 0.13 7.54 13.40
CA GLN A 75 -1.28 7.52 13.84
C GLN A 75 -2.15 6.69 12.89
N TYR A 76 -1.97 6.85 11.57
CA TYR A 76 -2.66 6.04 10.56
C TYR A 76 -2.30 4.56 10.68
N ALA A 77 -1.00 4.25 10.83
CA ALA A 77 -0.53 2.87 11.00
C ALA A 77 -1.13 2.20 12.23
N VAL A 78 -1.10 2.88 13.39
CA VAL A 78 -1.64 2.33 14.64
C VAL A 78 -3.16 2.17 14.56
N ALA A 79 -3.87 3.13 13.95
CA ALA A 79 -5.32 3.04 13.78
C ALA A 79 -5.72 1.86 12.88
N ALA A 80 -5.05 1.70 11.73
CA ALA A 80 -5.27 0.56 10.83
C ALA A 80 -4.87 -0.77 11.49
N ALA A 81 -3.75 -0.81 12.22
CA ALA A 81 -3.33 -2.02 12.93
C ALA A 81 -4.31 -2.44 14.02
N LYS A 82 -4.86 -1.50 14.78
CA LYS A 82 -5.89 -1.79 15.79
C LYS A 82 -7.18 -2.29 15.17
N GLU A 83 -7.57 -1.75 14.01
CA GLU A 83 -8.71 -2.24 13.26
C GLU A 83 -8.46 -3.69 12.79
N ALA A 84 -7.33 -3.96 12.11
CA ALA A 84 -6.98 -5.29 11.65
C ALA A 84 -6.90 -6.32 12.79
N PHE A 85 -6.33 -5.93 13.93
CA PHE A 85 -6.23 -6.77 15.11
C PHE A 85 -7.61 -7.13 15.70
N ALA A 86 -8.48 -6.12 15.80
CA ALA A 86 -9.85 -6.33 16.28
C ALA A 86 -10.69 -7.15 15.30
N ASP A 87 -10.55 -6.90 14.00
CA ASP A 87 -11.20 -7.63 12.93
C ASP A 87 -10.80 -9.11 12.92
N ALA A 88 -9.49 -9.39 13.15
CA ALA A 88 -9.00 -10.75 13.32
C ALA A 88 -9.54 -11.45 14.57
N GLY A 89 -10.15 -10.73 15.53
CA GLY A 89 -10.61 -11.29 16.79
C GLY A 89 -9.46 -11.82 17.68
N LEU A 90 -8.27 -11.25 17.58
CA LEU A 90 -7.11 -11.64 18.37
C LEU A 90 -7.20 -11.12 19.81
N ASP A 91 -6.69 -11.92 20.74
CA ASP A 91 -6.64 -11.64 22.18
C ASP A 91 -5.26 -12.04 22.72
N MET A 92 -4.39 -11.07 22.99
CA MET A 92 -3.02 -11.32 23.43
C MET A 92 -2.92 -11.99 24.83
N GLU A 93 -4.00 -12.12 25.57
CA GLU A 93 -4.02 -12.93 26.80
C GLU A 93 -4.02 -14.43 26.50
N LYS A 94 -4.37 -14.81 25.27
CA LYS A 94 -4.45 -16.20 24.80
C LYS A 94 -3.31 -16.58 23.84
N GLU A 95 -2.54 -15.61 23.41
CA GLU A 95 -1.48 -15.78 22.42
C GLU A 95 -0.08 -15.70 23.06
N ASP A 96 0.90 -16.35 22.45
CA ASP A 96 2.31 -16.10 22.80
C ASP A 96 2.77 -14.76 22.18
N PRO A 97 3.03 -13.74 23.01
CA PRO A 97 3.41 -12.44 22.47
C PRO A 97 4.74 -12.45 21.71
N PHE A 98 5.62 -13.42 21.95
CA PHE A 98 6.89 -13.57 21.22
C PHE A 98 6.72 -14.29 19.87
N ARG A 99 5.56 -14.91 19.64
CA ARG A 99 5.17 -15.49 18.35
C ARG A 99 4.30 -14.54 17.51
N ALA A 100 3.99 -13.34 18.04
CA ALA A 100 3.21 -12.31 17.37
C ALA A 100 4.09 -11.09 17.10
N GLY A 101 4.25 -10.69 15.83
CA GLY A 101 5.18 -9.64 15.41
C GLY A 101 4.56 -8.58 14.53
N VAL A 102 5.38 -7.61 14.11
CA VAL A 102 5.00 -6.46 13.28
C VAL A 102 6.06 -6.19 12.22
N ILE A 103 5.64 -6.12 10.96
CA ILE A 103 6.47 -5.60 9.86
C ILE A 103 5.65 -4.56 9.10
N VAL A 104 5.79 -3.29 9.45
CA VAL A 104 5.06 -2.18 8.83
C VAL A 104 6.04 -1.10 8.40
N GLY A 105 6.01 -0.76 7.11
CA GLY A 105 6.94 0.15 6.45
C GLY A 105 6.39 1.56 6.28
N SER A 106 7.30 2.49 6.06
CA SER A 106 7.04 3.83 5.53
C SER A 106 8.21 4.17 4.61
N GLY A 107 7.93 4.72 3.45
CA GLY A 107 8.99 5.06 2.48
C GLY A 107 9.86 6.22 2.93
N ILE A 108 9.31 7.15 3.70
CA ILE A 108 9.97 8.42 4.02
C ILE A 108 10.01 8.71 5.53
N GLY A 109 9.01 8.28 6.28
CA GLY A 109 8.79 8.74 7.65
C GLY A 109 8.14 10.13 7.68
N SER A 110 8.51 11.00 8.64
CA SER A 110 7.91 12.34 8.75
C SER A 110 8.84 13.45 8.28
N LEU A 111 8.65 13.93 7.05
CA LEU A 111 9.29 15.16 6.56
C LEU A 111 8.76 16.40 7.29
N GLU A 112 7.48 16.44 7.65
CA GLU A 112 6.87 17.56 8.38
C GLU A 112 7.56 17.81 9.73
N THR A 113 7.94 16.74 10.45
CA THR A 113 8.75 16.87 11.67
C THR A 113 10.11 17.51 11.37
N VAL A 114 10.77 17.09 10.28
CA VAL A 114 12.07 17.67 9.89
C VAL A 114 11.92 19.16 9.57
N GLU A 115 10.93 19.53 8.76
CA GLU A 115 10.63 20.95 8.42
C GLU A 115 10.43 21.78 9.67
N THR A 116 9.49 21.38 10.53
CA THR A 116 9.09 22.11 11.72
C THR A 116 10.27 22.30 12.72
N GLU A 117 11.05 21.28 12.91
CA GLU A 117 12.16 21.33 13.86
C GLU A 117 13.38 22.06 13.27
N TYR A 118 13.63 21.92 11.97
CA TYR A 118 14.70 22.64 11.27
C TYR A 118 14.43 24.15 11.20
N GLU A 119 13.18 24.55 11.03
CA GLU A 119 12.80 25.97 11.09
C GLU A 119 13.18 26.62 12.43
N LYS A 120 13.02 25.90 13.55
CA LYS A 120 13.46 26.39 14.87
C LYS A 120 14.98 26.60 14.92
N ILE A 121 15.75 25.70 14.33
CA ILE A 121 17.22 25.80 14.25
C ILE A 121 17.63 27.04 13.43
N LEU A 122 17.01 27.25 12.26
CA LEU A 122 17.29 28.41 11.41
C LEU A 122 16.99 29.74 12.11
N LYS A 123 15.96 29.77 12.96
CA LYS A 123 15.60 30.93 13.79
C LYS A 123 16.47 31.09 15.05
N GLY A 124 17.54 30.31 15.21
CA GLY A 124 18.44 30.34 16.37
C GLY A 124 17.86 29.71 17.65
N ASN A 125 16.77 28.99 17.56
CA ASN A 125 16.05 28.41 18.70
C ASN A 125 16.41 26.92 18.95
N VAL A 126 17.68 26.51 18.85
CA VAL A 126 18.12 25.12 18.99
C VAL A 126 17.61 24.47 20.30
N LYS A 127 17.53 25.24 21.39
CA LYS A 127 17.02 24.75 22.69
C LYS A 127 15.52 24.43 22.70
N ARG A 128 14.77 24.82 21.64
CA ARG A 128 13.33 24.55 21.46
C ARG A 128 13.05 23.36 20.57
N VAL A 129 14.08 22.69 20.04
CA VAL A 129 13.92 21.45 19.26
C VAL A 129 13.25 20.41 20.13
N ASN A 130 12.25 19.73 19.59
CA ASN A 130 11.48 18.71 20.30
C ASN A 130 12.41 17.55 20.68
N PRO A 131 12.48 17.13 21.95
CA PRO A 131 13.29 15.99 22.38
C PRO A 131 12.89 14.67 21.68
N LEU A 132 11.66 14.58 21.17
CA LEU A 132 11.17 13.43 20.39
C LEU A 132 11.33 13.59 18.87
N MET A 133 12.07 14.62 18.39
CA MET A 133 12.23 14.85 16.95
C MET A 133 12.66 13.58 16.21
N VAL A 134 13.71 12.92 16.68
CA VAL A 134 14.23 11.71 16.03
C VAL A 134 13.22 10.56 16.05
N PRO A 135 12.66 10.15 17.22
CA PRO A 135 11.62 9.13 17.24
C PRO A 135 10.36 9.46 16.42
N LYS A 136 10.04 10.73 16.22
CA LYS A 136 8.88 11.15 15.44
C LYS A 136 9.13 11.01 13.92
N MET A 137 10.36 11.27 13.47
CA MET A 137 10.67 11.31 12.04
C MET A 137 11.00 9.96 11.41
N ILE A 138 11.57 9.00 12.17
CA ILE A 138 12.10 7.76 11.60
C ILE A 138 11.00 6.76 11.24
N SER A 139 11.14 6.12 10.08
CA SER A 139 10.11 5.28 9.46
C SER A 139 9.74 4.02 10.26
N ASN A 140 10.67 3.47 11.06
CA ASN A 140 10.41 2.26 11.87
C ASN A 140 9.44 2.50 13.04
N MET A 141 9.08 3.75 13.32
CA MET A 141 8.20 4.06 14.45
C MET A 141 6.74 3.71 14.21
N ALA A 142 6.33 3.47 12.97
CA ALA A 142 5.05 2.84 12.68
C ALA A 142 4.98 1.44 13.32
N ALA A 143 5.93 0.56 12.98
CA ALA A 143 6.02 -0.79 13.55
C ALA A 143 6.23 -0.77 15.08
N GLY A 144 7.14 0.08 15.58
CA GLY A 144 7.42 0.20 17.00
C GLY A 144 6.21 0.61 17.83
N ASN A 145 5.43 1.59 17.38
CA ASN A 145 4.22 2.01 18.08
C ASN A 145 3.10 0.95 18.02
N ILE A 146 2.92 0.25 16.90
CA ILE A 146 1.97 -0.87 16.81
C ILE A 146 2.34 -1.94 17.84
N SER A 147 3.61 -2.36 17.88
CA SER A 147 4.11 -3.34 18.85
C SER A 147 3.80 -2.93 20.28
N ILE A 148 4.08 -1.67 20.67
CA ILE A 148 3.81 -1.13 22.01
C ILE A 148 2.31 -1.11 22.31
N GLN A 149 1.48 -0.65 21.37
CA GLN A 149 0.04 -0.49 21.59
C GLN A 149 -0.72 -1.82 21.68
N LEU A 150 -0.24 -2.88 21.02
CA LEU A 150 -0.90 -4.19 20.96
C LEU A 150 -0.18 -5.27 21.78
N GLY A 151 0.96 -4.96 22.38
CA GLY A 151 1.71 -5.93 23.20
C GLY A 151 2.40 -7.04 22.39
N LEU A 152 2.70 -6.81 21.10
CA LEU A 152 3.33 -7.79 20.22
C LEU A 152 4.85 -7.77 20.44
N ARG A 153 5.44 -8.85 20.88
CA ARG A 153 6.83 -8.93 21.34
C ARG A 153 7.74 -9.79 20.45
N GLY A 154 7.19 -10.33 19.35
CA GLY A 154 7.93 -11.02 18.33
C GLY A 154 8.74 -10.08 17.45
N LYS A 155 9.10 -10.52 16.24
CA LYS A 155 9.86 -9.72 15.28
C LYS A 155 9.15 -8.39 15.02
N CYS A 156 9.84 -7.26 15.30
CA CYS A 156 9.34 -5.91 15.07
C CYS A 156 10.35 -5.15 14.21
N THR A 157 9.99 -4.88 12.95
CA THR A 157 10.88 -4.22 11.99
C THR A 157 10.08 -3.45 10.93
N ASN A 158 10.78 -2.73 10.08
CA ASN A 158 10.21 -2.13 8.87
C ASN A 158 11.11 -2.40 7.67
N VAL A 159 10.53 -2.40 6.47
CA VAL A 159 11.26 -2.44 5.21
C VAL A 159 11.04 -1.10 4.51
N VAL A 160 12.13 -0.49 4.04
CA VAL A 160 12.09 0.77 3.29
C VAL A 160 12.57 0.50 1.87
N THR A 161 11.63 0.46 0.93
CA THR A 161 11.85 0.26 -0.50
C THR A 161 10.97 1.21 -1.31
N ALA A 162 10.94 2.47 -0.86
CA ALA A 162 10.11 3.52 -1.46
C ALA A 162 8.64 3.09 -1.61
N CYS A 163 8.07 3.17 -2.82
CA CYS A 163 6.67 2.82 -3.08
C CYS A 163 6.34 1.32 -2.90
N ALA A 164 7.35 0.45 -2.85
CA ALA A 164 7.18 -0.98 -2.64
C ALA A 164 7.26 -1.40 -1.15
N SER A 165 7.47 -0.45 -0.22
CA SER A 165 7.70 -0.76 1.21
C SER A 165 6.58 -1.61 1.82
N GLY A 166 5.31 -1.25 1.62
CA GLY A 166 4.17 -1.97 2.17
C GLY A 166 4.07 -3.41 1.65
N THR A 167 4.28 -3.60 0.35
CA THR A 167 4.24 -4.93 -0.29
C THR A 167 5.40 -5.81 0.19
N HIS A 168 6.62 -5.26 0.29
CA HIS A 168 7.75 -5.99 0.86
C HIS A 168 7.53 -6.34 2.34
N CYS A 169 6.94 -5.43 3.14
CA CYS A 169 6.60 -5.71 4.53
C CYS A 169 5.64 -6.89 4.67
N ILE A 170 4.62 -6.98 3.81
CA ILE A 170 3.68 -8.12 3.79
C ILE A 170 4.40 -9.38 3.34
N GLY A 171 5.24 -9.31 2.30
CA GLY A 171 6.04 -10.43 1.81
C GLY A 171 7.01 -10.99 2.85
N ASP A 172 7.70 -10.11 3.58
CA ASP A 172 8.64 -10.53 4.64
C ASP A 172 7.91 -11.08 5.87
N ALA A 173 6.72 -10.57 6.19
CA ALA A 173 5.84 -11.13 7.22
C ALA A 173 5.32 -12.52 6.82
N PHE A 174 4.91 -12.68 5.56
CA PHE A 174 4.58 -13.99 4.99
C PHE A 174 5.74 -14.97 5.16
N ARG A 175 6.97 -14.57 4.84
CA ARG A 175 8.17 -15.41 5.04
C ARG A 175 8.38 -15.77 6.52
N ALA A 176 8.22 -14.81 7.44
CA ALA A 176 8.42 -15.06 8.86
C ALA A 176 7.47 -16.16 9.36
N ILE A 177 6.20 -16.15 8.94
CA ILE A 177 5.24 -17.22 9.31
C ILE A 177 5.58 -18.52 8.57
N GLN A 178 5.87 -18.45 7.27
CA GLN A 178 6.15 -19.61 6.43
C GLN A 178 7.36 -20.43 6.94
N TYR A 179 8.35 -19.75 7.51
CA TYR A 179 9.57 -20.37 8.08
C TYR A 179 9.52 -20.59 9.59
N ASP A 180 8.35 -20.43 10.21
CA ASP A 180 8.11 -20.71 11.63
C ASP A 180 8.79 -19.74 12.61
N ASP A 181 9.12 -18.52 12.16
CA ASP A 181 9.61 -17.45 13.05
C ASP A 181 8.46 -16.81 13.87
N ALA A 182 7.23 -16.86 13.34
CA ALA A 182 6.03 -16.30 13.96
C ALA A 182 4.77 -17.11 13.64
N ASP A 183 3.72 -16.97 14.44
CA ASP A 183 2.38 -17.49 14.15
C ASP A 183 1.44 -16.38 13.66
N ILE A 184 1.67 -15.16 14.12
CA ILE A 184 0.86 -13.97 13.81
C ILE A 184 1.79 -12.82 13.42
N MET A 185 1.49 -12.15 12.30
CA MET A 185 2.22 -10.96 11.89
C MET A 185 1.25 -9.85 11.46
N LEU A 186 1.36 -8.68 12.04
CA LEU A 186 0.77 -7.46 11.50
C LEU A 186 1.71 -6.88 10.45
N ALA A 187 1.23 -6.69 9.22
CA ALA A 187 2.07 -6.29 8.10
C ALA A 187 1.38 -5.26 7.20
N GLY A 188 2.16 -4.41 6.57
CA GLY A 188 1.65 -3.39 5.65
C GLY A 188 2.51 -2.15 5.57
N GLY A 189 1.88 -1.01 5.32
CA GLY A 189 2.60 0.26 5.19
C GLY A 189 1.76 1.46 5.59
N ALA A 190 2.44 2.56 5.90
CA ALA A 190 1.84 3.84 6.25
C ALA A 190 2.68 5.01 5.71
N GLU A 191 2.04 6.08 5.27
CA GLU A 191 2.72 7.26 4.78
C GLU A 191 1.90 8.53 5.05
N SER A 192 2.59 9.64 5.30
CA SER A 192 2.01 10.97 5.34
C SER A 192 3.07 11.99 4.90
N CYS A 193 3.09 12.31 3.61
CA CYS A 193 4.11 13.14 2.99
C CYS A 193 3.53 14.36 2.27
N ILE A 194 2.25 14.69 2.53
CA ILE A 194 1.61 15.89 1.96
C ILE A 194 1.99 17.09 2.83
N CYS A 195 3.21 17.56 2.65
CA CYS A 195 3.80 18.74 3.31
C CYS A 195 4.63 19.54 2.29
N PRO A 196 5.02 20.79 2.61
CA PRO A 196 5.76 21.66 1.69
C PRO A 196 6.97 20.98 1.04
N THR A 197 7.88 20.38 1.83
CA THR A 197 9.07 19.72 1.31
C THR A 197 8.73 18.48 0.50
N GLY A 198 7.75 17.68 0.92
CA GLY A 198 7.32 16.48 0.20
C GLY A 198 6.81 16.81 -1.19
N VAL A 199 5.86 17.76 -1.29
CA VAL A 199 5.30 18.17 -2.58
C VAL A 199 6.37 18.86 -3.43
N ALA A 200 7.21 19.73 -2.87
CA ALA A 200 8.29 20.38 -3.61
C ALA A 200 9.29 19.38 -4.19
N GLY A 201 9.69 18.38 -3.40
CA GLY A 201 10.64 17.34 -3.83
C GLY A 201 10.11 16.52 -5.01
N PHE A 202 8.88 16.00 -4.92
CA PHE A 202 8.27 15.24 -6.02
C PHE A 202 7.91 16.13 -7.23
N GLN A 203 7.53 17.40 -7.02
CA GLN A 203 7.34 18.35 -8.10
C GLN A 203 8.66 18.62 -8.86
N ALA A 204 9.78 18.76 -8.14
CA ALA A 204 11.09 18.97 -8.76
C ALA A 204 11.54 17.75 -9.60
N LEU A 205 11.12 16.54 -9.24
CA LEU A 205 11.29 15.33 -10.04
C LEU A 205 10.39 15.28 -11.28
N THR A 206 9.46 16.23 -11.45
CA THR A 206 8.41 16.18 -12.49
C THR A 206 7.57 14.92 -12.46
N ALA A 207 7.43 14.31 -11.28
CA ALA A 207 6.72 13.05 -11.09
C ALA A 207 5.22 13.26 -10.76
N LEU A 208 4.87 14.46 -10.26
CA LEU A 208 3.49 14.81 -9.91
C LEU A 208 2.75 15.45 -11.10
N THR A 209 1.48 15.13 -11.23
CA THR A 209 0.60 15.81 -12.17
C THR A 209 0.40 17.27 -11.77
N THR A 210 0.25 18.15 -12.76
CA THR A 210 -0.16 19.55 -12.59
C THR A 210 -1.61 19.77 -13.03
N GLU A 211 -2.36 18.69 -13.27
CA GLU A 211 -3.79 18.74 -13.54
C GLU A 211 -4.54 19.37 -12.37
N THR A 212 -5.58 20.14 -12.67
CA THR A 212 -6.38 20.85 -11.67
C THR A 212 -7.80 20.30 -11.54
N ASP A 213 -8.23 19.42 -12.44
CA ASP A 213 -9.48 18.68 -12.31
C ASP A 213 -9.25 17.40 -11.47
N PRO A 214 -9.80 17.32 -10.24
CA PRO A 214 -9.64 16.13 -9.40
C PRO A 214 -10.08 14.82 -10.07
N ALA A 215 -11.06 14.89 -10.99
CA ALA A 215 -11.58 13.72 -11.70
C ALA A 215 -10.62 13.21 -12.80
N ARG A 216 -9.63 14.02 -13.18
CA ARG A 216 -8.64 13.71 -14.23
C ARG A 216 -7.19 13.68 -13.73
N ALA A 217 -6.97 13.98 -12.46
CA ALA A 217 -5.62 14.12 -11.92
C ALA A 217 -4.86 12.78 -11.80
N SER A 218 -5.54 11.69 -11.42
CA SER A 218 -4.96 10.35 -11.35
C SER A 218 -5.68 9.43 -12.33
N ILE A 219 -5.09 9.24 -13.51
CA ILE A 219 -5.67 8.52 -14.65
C ILE A 219 -4.71 7.44 -15.18
N PRO A 220 -4.49 6.36 -14.40
CA PRO A 220 -3.61 5.29 -14.82
C PRO A 220 -3.97 4.73 -16.20
N PHE A 221 -2.93 4.50 -17.02
CA PHE A 221 -3.02 3.94 -18.38
C PHE A 221 -3.69 4.84 -19.44
N ASP A 222 -4.21 6.03 -19.04
CA ASP A 222 -4.80 6.99 -19.98
C ASP A 222 -3.72 7.61 -20.87
N LYS A 223 -4.05 7.90 -22.13
CA LYS A 223 -3.13 8.55 -23.08
C LYS A 223 -2.70 9.96 -22.62
N ASP A 224 -3.56 10.64 -21.86
CA ASP A 224 -3.34 12.01 -21.37
C ASP A 224 -2.73 12.03 -19.96
N ARG A 225 -2.28 10.89 -19.41
CA ARG A 225 -1.66 10.82 -18.08
C ARG A 225 -0.40 11.66 -17.98
N SER A 226 -0.20 12.37 -16.89
CA SER A 226 0.85 13.38 -16.76
C SER A 226 1.68 13.30 -15.48
N GLY A 227 1.44 12.31 -14.63
CA GLY A 227 2.12 12.13 -13.34
C GLY A 227 1.15 11.62 -12.28
N PHE A 228 1.68 11.24 -11.12
CA PHE A 228 0.83 10.75 -10.03
C PHE A 228 0.30 11.89 -9.15
N VAL A 229 -0.76 11.62 -8.42
CA VAL A 229 -1.27 12.45 -7.32
C VAL A 229 -0.70 11.91 -6.01
N LEU A 230 -0.06 12.76 -5.21
CA LEU A 230 0.44 12.37 -3.89
C LEU A 230 -0.72 12.07 -2.95
N GLY A 231 -0.69 10.92 -2.29
CA GLY A 231 -1.67 10.50 -1.30
C GLY A 231 -1.02 10.11 0.03
N GLU A 232 -1.87 9.87 1.03
CA GLU A 232 -1.46 9.46 2.37
C GLU A 232 -2.43 8.45 2.97
N GLY A 233 -2.00 7.74 4.00
CA GLY A 233 -2.82 6.77 4.70
C GLY A 233 -2.03 5.58 5.24
N ALA A 234 -2.74 4.49 5.52
CA ALA A 234 -2.17 3.21 5.94
C ALA A 234 -3.04 2.04 5.51
N GLY A 235 -2.40 0.91 5.20
CA GLY A 235 -3.02 -0.40 5.06
C GLY A 235 -2.24 -1.41 5.89
N VAL A 236 -2.91 -2.07 6.82
CA VAL A 236 -2.32 -3.08 7.69
C VAL A 236 -3.21 -4.31 7.71
N VAL A 237 -2.59 -5.48 7.58
CA VAL A 237 -3.28 -6.77 7.60
C VAL A 237 -2.73 -7.66 8.69
N VAL A 238 -3.55 -8.57 9.21
CA VAL A 238 -3.12 -9.68 10.05
C VAL A 238 -2.89 -10.88 9.16
N LEU A 239 -1.64 -11.33 9.11
CA LEU A 239 -1.25 -12.63 8.56
C LEU A 239 -1.13 -13.64 9.69
N GLU A 240 -1.62 -14.84 9.45
CA GLU A 240 -1.67 -15.88 10.47
C GLU A 240 -1.37 -17.24 9.87
N GLU A 241 -0.71 -18.10 10.65
CA GLU A 241 -0.53 -19.50 10.27
C GLU A 241 -1.90 -20.20 10.19
N LEU A 242 -2.14 -20.95 9.12
CA LEU A 242 -3.44 -21.56 8.84
C LEU A 242 -3.96 -22.43 9.98
N GLY A 243 -3.13 -23.32 10.53
CA GLY A 243 -3.54 -24.21 11.63
C GLY A 243 -3.88 -23.44 12.91
N HIS A 244 -3.15 -22.33 13.17
CA HIS A 244 -3.44 -21.41 14.25
C HIS A 244 -4.80 -20.72 14.05
N ALA A 245 -5.03 -20.16 12.86
CA ALA A 245 -6.29 -19.50 12.50
C ALA A 245 -7.49 -20.44 12.63
N LEU A 246 -7.38 -21.66 12.10
CA LEU A 246 -8.45 -22.68 12.17
C LEU A 246 -8.74 -23.10 13.61
N LYS A 247 -7.71 -23.29 14.44
CA LYS A 247 -7.86 -23.72 15.84
C LYS A 247 -8.68 -22.73 16.65
N ARG A 248 -8.56 -21.43 16.39
CA ARG A 248 -9.32 -20.39 17.09
C ARG A 248 -10.62 -19.99 16.38
N GLY A 249 -10.93 -20.59 15.20
CA GLY A 249 -12.13 -20.30 14.42
C GLY A 249 -12.13 -18.91 13.77
N ALA A 250 -10.96 -18.44 13.34
CA ALA A 250 -10.83 -17.14 12.70
C ALA A 250 -11.59 -17.08 11.37
N HIS A 251 -12.12 -15.91 11.04
CA HIS A 251 -12.51 -15.59 9.67
C HIS A 251 -11.26 -15.52 8.79
N ILE A 252 -11.32 -16.09 7.59
CA ILE A 252 -10.21 -16.07 6.63
C ILE A 252 -10.69 -15.39 5.36
N TYR A 253 -10.14 -14.20 5.08
CA TYR A 253 -10.42 -13.42 3.87
C TYR A 253 -9.81 -14.06 2.62
N ALA A 254 -8.56 -14.47 2.74
CA ALA A 254 -7.76 -14.98 1.64
C ALA A 254 -6.53 -15.74 2.16
N GLU A 255 -5.78 -16.36 1.27
CA GLU A 255 -4.46 -16.95 1.54
C GLU A 255 -3.37 -16.15 0.79
N VAL A 256 -2.25 -15.89 1.43
CA VAL A 256 -1.06 -15.42 0.73
C VAL A 256 -0.38 -16.63 0.10
N ALA A 257 -0.56 -16.77 -1.21
CA ALA A 257 -0.11 -17.96 -1.95
C ALA A 257 1.35 -17.84 -2.43
N GLY A 258 1.83 -16.61 -2.67
CA GLY A 258 3.20 -16.41 -3.13
C GLY A 258 3.68 -14.97 -3.03
N TYR A 259 4.98 -14.81 -3.05
CA TYR A 259 5.68 -13.53 -2.98
C TYR A 259 6.90 -13.52 -3.89
N GLY A 260 6.99 -12.51 -4.75
CA GLY A 260 8.13 -12.26 -5.61
C GLY A 260 8.74 -10.88 -5.34
N ALA A 261 10.06 -10.83 -5.26
CA ALA A 261 10.82 -9.60 -5.07
C ALA A 261 12.04 -9.60 -5.99
N THR A 262 12.27 -8.48 -6.67
CA THR A 262 13.41 -8.29 -7.60
C THR A 262 13.91 -6.85 -7.56
N GLY A 263 15.04 -6.61 -8.20
CA GLY A 263 15.55 -5.26 -8.45
C GLY A 263 15.87 -5.08 -9.94
N ASP A 264 15.56 -3.90 -10.49
CA ASP A 264 15.83 -3.59 -11.91
C ASP A 264 17.31 -3.42 -12.22
N ALA A 265 18.11 -2.96 -11.25
CA ALA A 265 19.53 -2.62 -11.44
C ALA A 265 19.75 -1.69 -12.65
N PHE A 266 18.84 -0.73 -12.87
CA PHE A 266 18.81 0.10 -14.07
C PHE A 266 18.97 1.60 -13.75
N HIS A 267 18.01 2.22 -13.04
CA HIS A 267 17.98 3.65 -12.79
C HIS A 267 17.39 3.97 -11.41
N ILE A 268 17.75 5.14 -10.83
CA ILE A 268 17.30 5.51 -9.47
C ILE A 268 15.80 5.83 -9.37
N THR A 269 15.17 6.29 -10.45
CA THR A 269 13.75 6.71 -10.43
C THR A 269 12.90 6.12 -11.56
N SER A 270 13.52 5.67 -12.66
CA SER A 270 12.79 5.06 -13.78
C SER A 270 12.81 3.55 -13.68
N PRO A 271 11.67 2.86 -13.88
CA PRO A 271 11.67 1.40 -14.04
C PRO A 271 12.41 1.00 -15.32
N CYS A 272 12.80 -0.27 -15.40
CA CYS A 272 13.45 -0.82 -16.58
C CYS A 272 12.47 -0.83 -17.77
N GLU A 273 12.92 -0.35 -18.94
CA GLU A 273 12.09 -0.12 -20.12
C GLU A 273 11.43 -1.39 -20.68
N ASP A 274 12.09 -2.54 -20.52
CA ASP A 274 11.57 -3.84 -20.94
C ASP A 274 10.63 -4.48 -19.92
N GLY A 275 10.49 -3.89 -18.72
CA GLY A 275 9.67 -4.40 -17.62
C GLY A 275 10.16 -5.72 -17.01
N SER A 276 11.38 -6.16 -17.34
CA SER A 276 11.87 -7.50 -16.97
C SER A 276 11.93 -7.75 -15.46
N GLY A 277 12.29 -6.72 -14.67
CA GLY A 277 12.32 -6.82 -13.21
C GLY A 277 10.94 -7.08 -12.61
N ALA A 278 9.95 -6.27 -13.01
CA ALA A 278 8.57 -6.42 -12.56
C ALA A 278 7.93 -7.74 -13.06
N ALA A 279 8.19 -8.12 -14.32
CA ALA A 279 7.75 -9.41 -14.87
C ALA A 279 8.28 -10.57 -14.03
N LYS A 280 9.57 -10.53 -13.69
CA LYS A 280 10.21 -11.57 -12.87
C LYS A 280 9.63 -11.65 -11.46
N ALA A 281 9.27 -10.51 -10.83
CA ALA A 281 8.60 -10.52 -9.54
C ALA A 281 7.22 -11.22 -9.61
N MET A 282 6.42 -10.96 -10.64
CA MET A 282 5.14 -11.65 -10.89
C MET A 282 5.33 -13.15 -11.12
N GLU A 283 6.31 -13.54 -11.97
CA GLU A 283 6.64 -14.95 -12.21
C GLU A 283 7.03 -15.69 -10.91
N LEU A 284 7.87 -15.07 -10.07
CA LEU A 284 8.30 -15.66 -8.81
C LEU A 284 7.14 -15.85 -7.83
N ALA A 285 6.22 -14.88 -7.75
CA ALA A 285 5.02 -15.00 -6.92
C ALA A 285 4.11 -16.14 -7.40
N MET A 286 3.84 -16.23 -8.70
CA MET A 286 3.05 -17.32 -9.28
C MET A 286 3.74 -18.67 -9.14
N GLN A 287 5.06 -18.74 -9.39
CA GLN A 287 5.84 -19.97 -9.22
C GLN A 287 5.79 -20.49 -7.79
N GLU A 288 5.89 -19.63 -6.79
CA GLU A 288 5.81 -20.03 -5.39
C GLU A 288 4.43 -20.59 -5.04
N GLY A 289 3.36 -19.96 -5.54
CA GLY A 289 1.99 -20.43 -5.36
C GLY A 289 1.65 -21.68 -6.17
N GLY A 290 2.51 -22.09 -7.12
CA GLY A 290 2.21 -23.18 -8.05
C GLY A 290 1.08 -22.82 -9.01
N VAL A 291 0.87 -21.54 -9.28
CA VAL A 291 -0.23 -20.97 -10.07
C VAL A 291 0.29 -20.59 -11.46
N LYS A 292 -0.44 -20.94 -12.49
CA LYS A 292 -0.14 -20.55 -13.87
C LYS A 292 -0.78 -19.19 -14.19
N PRO A 293 -0.24 -18.44 -15.16
CA PRO A 293 -0.80 -17.14 -15.56
C PRO A 293 -2.30 -17.18 -15.90
N GLU A 294 -2.77 -18.26 -16.53
CA GLU A 294 -4.18 -18.43 -16.95
C GLU A 294 -5.15 -18.58 -15.77
N GLN A 295 -4.63 -18.84 -14.56
CA GLN A 295 -5.40 -19.01 -13.33
C GLN A 295 -5.53 -17.71 -12.53
N VAL A 296 -4.86 -16.65 -12.95
CA VAL A 296 -4.92 -15.34 -12.28
C VAL A 296 -5.96 -14.49 -13.01
N GLU A 297 -7.02 -14.15 -12.32
CA GLU A 297 -8.13 -13.39 -12.89
C GLU A 297 -7.99 -11.88 -12.75
N TYR A 298 -7.16 -11.41 -11.81
CA TYR A 298 -7.07 -10.00 -11.46
C TYR A 298 -5.65 -9.57 -11.13
N ILE A 299 -5.27 -8.37 -11.59
CA ILE A 299 -4.04 -7.66 -11.20
C ILE A 299 -4.42 -6.26 -10.71
N ASN A 300 -4.12 -5.98 -9.44
CA ASN A 300 -4.04 -4.62 -8.93
C ASN A 300 -2.65 -4.08 -9.27
N ALA A 301 -2.58 -3.26 -10.29
CA ALA A 301 -1.34 -2.76 -10.83
C ALA A 301 -0.74 -1.64 -9.96
N HIS A 302 0.55 -1.44 -10.05
CA HIS A 302 1.18 -0.25 -9.52
C HIS A 302 0.58 1.01 -10.13
N GLY A 303 0.41 1.09 -11.45
CA GLY A 303 -0.45 2.00 -12.17
C GLY A 303 -0.49 3.42 -11.61
N THR A 304 0.61 4.17 -11.71
CA THR A 304 0.78 5.48 -11.06
C THR A 304 0.24 6.66 -11.85
N ALA A 305 -0.19 6.46 -13.08
CA ALA A 305 -0.49 7.50 -14.06
C ALA A 305 0.75 8.31 -14.51
N THR A 306 1.95 7.79 -14.31
CA THR A 306 3.16 8.32 -14.94
C THR A 306 3.37 7.63 -16.29
N HIS A 307 3.90 8.38 -17.26
CA HIS A 307 4.04 7.86 -18.62
C HIS A 307 4.84 6.55 -18.67
N HIS A 308 6.02 6.54 -18.08
CA HIS A 308 6.94 5.38 -18.15
C HIS A 308 6.46 4.20 -17.29
N ASN A 309 5.98 4.45 -16.07
CA ASN A 309 5.54 3.34 -15.22
C ASN A 309 4.44 2.52 -15.86
N ASP A 310 3.38 3.18 -16.32
CA ASP A 310 2.20 2.48 -16.84
C ASP A 310 2.51 1.70 -18.12
N LEU A 311 3.35 2.28 -18.97
CA LEU A 311 3.85 1.63 -20.18
C LEU A 311 4.71 0.40 -19.85
N TYR A 312 5.69 0.56 -18.95
CA TYR A 312 6.64 -0.52 -18.65
C TYR A 312 6.00 -1.63 -17.81
N GLU A 313 5.04 -1.29 -16.94
CA GLU A 313 4.24 -2.28 -16.23
C GLU A 313 3.33 -3.07 -17.19
N THR A 314 2.74 -2.42 -18.21
CA THR A 314 2.01 -3.10 -19.29
C THR A 314 2.89 -4.14 -19.99
N ARG A 315 4.12 -3.76 -20.36
CA ARG A 315 5.10 -4.67 -20.95
C ARG A 315 5.49 -5.82 -20.01
N ALA A 316 5.65 -5.52 -18.73
CA ALA A 316 5.95 -6.52 -17.69
C ALA A 316 4.84 -7.55 -17.55
N ILE A 317 3.58 -7.11 -17.51
CA ILE A 317 2.42 -8.01 -17.47
C ILE A 317 2.35 -8.87 -18.74
N ARG A 318 2.53 -8.27 -19.91
CA ARG A 318 2.61 -9.02 -21.17
C ARG A 318 3.70 -10.09 -21.14
N ALA A 319 4.90 -9.75 -20.65
CA ALA A 319 6.02 -10.68 -20.56
C ALA A 319 5.75 -11.83 -19.59
N ALA A 320 5.20 -11.55 -18.40
CA ALA A 320 4.93 -12.56 -17.37
C ALA A 320 3.74 -13.47 -17.70
N PHE A 321 2.72 -12.94 -18.39
CA PHE A 321 1.47 -13.64 -18.66
C PHE A 321 1.37 -14.25 -20.07
N GLY A 322 2.17 -13.78 -21.01
CA GLY A 322 2.08 -14.24 -22.41
C GLY A 322 0.66 -14.05 -22.97
N ALA A 323 0.07 -15.10 -23.53
CA ALA A 323 -1.30 -15.07 -24.07
C ALA A 323 -2.39 -14.84 -23.00
N ALA A 324 -2.13 -15.16 -21.73
CA ALA A 324 -3.09 -14.95 -20.65
C ALA A 324 -3.26 -13.45 -20.31
N ALA A 325 -2.35 -12.59 -20.75
CA ALA A 325 -2.44 -11.14 -20.56
C ALA A 325 -3.70 -10.50 -21.18
N ASP A 326 -4.27 -11.14 -22.21
CA ASP A 326 -5.49 -10.64 -22.88
C ASP A 326 -6.76 -10.87 -22.04
N SER A 327 -6.72 -11.80 -21.09
CA SER A 327 -7.89 -12.22 -20.29
C SER A 327 -7.86 -11.76 -18.85
N VAL A 328 -6.68 -11.47 -18.28
CA VAL A 328 -6.56 -10.96 -16.94
C VAL A 328 -7.09 -9.52 -16.86
N VAL A 329 -7.88 -9.23 -15.82
CA VAL A 329 -8.41 -7.87 -15.61
C VAL A 329 -7.41 -7.07 -14.79
N VAL A 330 -7.07 -5.88 -15.27
CA VAL A 330 -6.09 -4.99 -14.61
C VAL A 330 -6.80 -3.70 -14.17
N ASN A 331 -6.48 -3.21 -12.98
CA ASN A 331 -6.90 -1.88 -12.56
C ASN A 331 -5.81 -1.18 -11.73
N SER A 332 -6.03 0.07 -11.36
CA SER A 332 -5.24 0.77 -10.37
C SER A 332 -6.12 1.49 -9.35
N THR A 333 -5.94 1.14 -8.07
CA THR A 333 -6.61 1.81 -6.93
C THR A 333 -6.16 3.25 -6.78
N LYS A 334 -4.98 3.61 -7.27
CA LYS A 334 -4.44 4.99 -7.23
C LYS A 334 -5.31 5.99 -7.98
N SER A 335 -6.15 5.54 -8.90
CA SER A 335 -7.14 6.39 -9.55
C SER A 335 -8.16 7.01 -8.59
N MET A 336 -8.39 6.38 -7.44
CA MET A 336 -9.34 6.81 -6.41
C MET A 336 -8.67 7.51 -5.22
N ILE A 337 -7.50 7.05 -4.82
CA ILE A 337 -6.84 7.46 -3.56
C ILE A 337 -5.50 8.16 -3.75
N GLY A 338 -5.05 8.35 -5.00
CA GLY A 338 -3.69 8.83 -5.28
C GLY A 338 -2.64 7.76 -4.94
N HIS A 339 -1.39 8.15 -4.99
CA HIS A 339 -0.25 7.29 -4.67
C HIS A 339 0.19 7.49 -3.23
N LEU A 340 -0.09 6.49 -2.37
CA LEU A 340 0.21 6.53 -0.94
C LEU A 340 1.66 6.13 -0.62
N LEU A 341 2.56 6.14 -1.59
CA LEU A 341 3.99 5.81 -1.44
C LEU A 341 4.19 4.49 -0.67
N GLY A 342 4.87 4.51 0.48
CA GLY A 342 5.12 3.33 1.28
C GLY A 342 3.88 2.64 1.85
N ALA A 343 2.75 3.34 1.93
CA ALA A 343 1.47 2.77 2.34
C ALA A 343 0.72 2.05 1.20
N ALA A 344 1.04 2.37 -0.06
CA ALA A 344 0.27 1.93 -1.23
C ALA A 344 0.05 0.42 -1.25
N GLY A 345 1.11 -0.37 -1.15
CA GLY A 345 1.01 -1.84 -1.21
C GLY A 345 0.18 -2.45 -0.08
N GLY A 346 0.17 -1.83 1.12
CA GLY A 346 -0.68 -2.28 2.22
C GLY A 346 -2.17 -2.08 1.93
N VAL A 347 -2.53 -0.91 1.41
CA VAL A 347 -3.92 -0.57 1.04
C VAL A 347 -4.39 -1.39 -0.16
N GLU A 348 -3.54 -1.55 -1.17
CA GLU A 348 -3.81 -2.34 -2.38
C GLU A 348 -3.97 -3.84 -2.07
N PHE A 349 -3.22 -4.34 -1.09
CA PHE A 349 -3.43 -5.70 -0.59
C PHE A 349 -4.81 -5.88 0.07
N VAL A 350 -5.26 -4.91 0.87
CA VAL A 350 -6.63 -4.92 1.43
C VAL A 350 -7.67 -4.97 0.30
N VAL A 351 -7.48 -4.18 -0.76
CA VAL A 351 -8.36 -4.23 -1.95
C VAL A 351 -8.38 -5.62 -2.59
N CYS A 352 -7.20 -6.24 -2.79
CA CYS A 352 -7.11 -7.57 -3.39
C CYS A 352 -7.76 -8.64 -2.51
N ALA A 353 -7.56 -8.60 -1.18
CA ALA A 353 -8.21 -9.53 -0.26
C ALA A 353 -9.74 -9.43 -0.34
N LYS A 354 -10.28 -8.21 -0.34
CA LYS A 354 -11.72 -7.96 -0.51
C LYS A 354 -12.24 -8.34 -1.90
N ALA A 355 -11.44 -8.11 -2.95
CA ALA A 355 -11.81 -8.49 -4.31
C ALA A 355 -11.95 -10.01 -4.47
N VAL A 356 -11.03 -10.79 -3.88
CA VAL A 356 -11.06 -12.26 -3.87
C VAL A 356 -12.23 -12.78 -3.05
N GLU A 357 -12.51 -12.16 -1.89
CA GLU A 357 -13.63 -12.55 -1.02
C GLU A 357 -14.98 -12.30 -1.72
N GLU A 358 -15.17 -11.11 -2.31
CA GLU A 358 -16.45 -10.66 -2.86
C GLU A 358 -16.62 -10.86 -4.37
N ASN A 359 -15.58 -11.37 -5.06
CA ASN A 359 -15.57 -11.52 -6.54
C ASN A 359 -15.83 -10.20 -7.29
N TYR A 360 -15.22 -9.11 -6.81
CA TYR A 360 -15.46 -7.76 -7.31
C TYR A 360 -14.15 -7.04 -7.62
N ILE A 361 -13.96 -6.60 -8.86
CA ILE A 361 -12.83 -5.78 -9.32
C ILE A 361 -13.36 -4.37 -9.57
N HIS A 362 -12.87 -3.39 -8.85
CA HIS A 362 -13.28 -2.00 -9.04
C HIS A 362 -12.72 -1.42 -10.34
N GLN A 363 -13.41 -0.42 -10.87
CA GLN A 363 -12.96 0.30 -12.05
C GLN A 363 -11.76 1.22 -11.75
N THR A 364 -10.94 1.47 -12.76
CA THR A 364 -9.95 2.56 -12.77
C THR A 364 -10.69 3.87 -13.08
N MET A 365 -10.75 4.76 -12.10
CA MET A 365 -11.49 6.02 -12.23
C MET A 365 -10.75 7.03 -13.11
N GLY A 366 -11.49 7.93 -13.74
CA GLY A 366 -10.96 9.04 -14.51
C GLY A 366 -10.40 8.69 -15.89
N THR A 367 -9.86 7.49 -16.10
CA THR A 367 -9.34 7.01 -17.38
C THR A 367 -10.47 6.89 -18.38
N ARG A 368 -10.30 7.47 -19.57
CA ARG A 368 -11.31 7.50 -20.65
C ARG A 368 -10.85 6.77 -21.89
N GLU A 369 -9.60 6.95 -22.27
CA GLU A 369 -8.99 6.37 -23.45
C GLU A 369 -7.57 5.94 -23.12
N THR A 370 -7.26 4.66 -23.26
CA THR A 370 -5.93 4.13 -22.97
C THR A 370 -4.91 4.62 -24.00
N ASP A 371 -3.67 4.74 -23.55
CA ASP A 371 -2.52 4.87 -24.45
C ASP A 371 -2.46 3.64 -25.38
N GLU A 372 -2.13 3.83 -26.65
CA GLU A 372 -2.06 2.75 -27.64
C GLU A 372 -1.10 1.62 -27.24
N GLU A 373 -0.03 1.94 -26.49
CA GLU A 373 0.92 0.97 -25.97
C GLU A 373 0.49 0.33 -24.63
N CYS A 374 -0.59 0.85 -24.00
CA CYS A 374 -1.23 0.27 -22.82
C CYS A 374 -2.46 -0.55 -23.28
N ASP A 375 -2.21 -1.77 -23.78
CA ASP A 375 -3.14 -2.58 -24.55
C ASP A 375 -3.75 -3.77 -23.79
N LEU A 376 -3.74 -3.75 -22.45
CA LEU A 376 -4.31 -4.81 -21.61
C LEU A 376 -5.82 -4.62 -21.40
N ASN A 377 -6.44 -5.63 -20.77
CA ASN A 377 -7.85 -5.58 -20.38
C ASN A 377 -8.02 -4.76 -19.08
N TYR A 378 -8.00 -3.45 -19.20
CA TYR A 378 -8.21 -2.57 -18.05
C TYR A 378 -9.67 -2.43 -17.67
N ALA A 379 -9.99 -2.49 -16.36
CA ALA A 379 -11.32 -2.20 -15.85
C ALA A 379 -11.61 -0.69 -15.92
N ILE A 380 -12.12 -0.22 -17.05
CA ILE A 380 -12.45 1.19 -17.32
C ILE A 380 -13.96 1.33 -17.54
N GLY A 381 -14.54 2.41 -16.97
CA GLY A 381 -15.95 2.77 -17.17
C GLY A 381 -16.95 1.97 -16.33
N ALA A 382 -16.60 0.78 -15.88
CA ALA A 382 -17.41 -0.04 -15.00
C ALA A 382 -16.56 -1.01 -14.17
N PRO A 383 -17.01 -1.42 -12.98
CA PRO A 383 -16.41 -2.53 -12.25
C PRO A 383 -16.67 -3.85 -12.98
N VAL A 384 -15.86 -4.88 -12.65
CA VAL A 384 -16.01 -6.22 -13.19
C VAL A 384 -16.37 -7.18 -12.05
N GLU A 385 -17.53 -7.83 -12.18
CA GLU A 385 -17.95 -8.90 -11.28
C GLU A 385 -17.66 -10.24 -11.96
N LYS A 386 -16.74 -11.00 -11.40
CA LYS A 386 -16.36 -12.34 -11.88
C LYS A 386 -15.77 -13.14 -10.75
N GLU A 387 -15.82 -14.46 -10.84
CA GLU A 387 -15.13 -15.31 -9.86
C GLU A 387 -13.63 -15.06 -9.92
N ILE A 388 -13.03 -14.88 -8.74
CA ILE A 388 -11.60 -14.60 -8.58
C ILE A 388 -11.01 -15.67 -7.66
N HIS A 389 -10.19 -16.55 -8.22
CA HIS A 389 -9.44 -17.53 -7.47
C HIS A 389 -8.08 -16.97 -7.05
N TYR A 390 -7.45 -16.19 -7.92
CA TYR A 390 -6.16 -15.58 -7.67
C TYR A 390 -6.11 -14.13 -8.15
N ALA A 391 -5.54 -13.29 -7.31
CA ALA A 391 -5.22 -11.91 -7.62
C ALA A 391 -3.72 -11.66 -7.39
N LEU A 392 -3.13 -10.79 -8.20
CA LEU A 392 -1.80 -10.23 -7.97
C LEU A 392 -1.90 -8.75 -7.57
N THR A 393 -1.00 -8.30 -6.70
CA THR A 393 -0.78 -6.88 -6.46
C THR A 393 0.69 -6.55 -6.67
N ASN A 394 0.95 -5.52 -7.48
CA ASN A 394 2.28 -5.09 -7.86
C ASN A 394 2.66 -3.78 -7.18
N SER A 395 3.89 -3.65 -6.75
CA SER A 395 4.48 -2.37 -6.33
C SER A 395 5.85 -2.21 -6.94
N LEU A 396 6.05 -1.07 -7.60
CA LEU A 396 7.30 -0.68 -8.25
C LEU A 396 7.82 0.59 -7.55
N GLY A 397 9.02 0.54 -6.99
CA GLY A 397 9.57 1.62 -6.16
C GLY A 397 10.82 2.25 -6.77
N PHE A 398 11.04 3.52 -6.49
CA PHE A 398 12.30 4.20 -6.78
C PHE A 398 13.47 3.37 -6.23
N GLY A 399 14.58 3.32 -6.98
CA GLY A 399 15.68 2.39 -6.74
C GLY A 399 15.54 1.07 -7.51
N GLY A 400 14.46 0.91 -8.29
CA GLY A 400 14.19 -0.30 -9.07
C GLY A 400 13.67 -1.46 -8.22
N HIS A 401 13.02 -1.16 -7.09
CA HIS A 401 12.43 -2.17 -6.21
C HIS A 401 11.11 -2.68 -6.78
N ASN A 402 11.00 -3.97 -7.07
CA ASN A 402 9.78 -4.61 -7.53
C ASN A 402 9.32 -5.64 -6.50
N ALA A 403 8.05 -5.57 -6.13
CA ALA A 403 7.40 -6.53 -5.25
C ALA A 403 6.04 -6.94 -5.81
N CYS A 404 5.74 -8.24 -5.75
CA CYS A 404 4.47 -8.80 -6.16
C CYS A 404 3.99 -9.81 -5.13
N LEU A 405 2.72 -9.75 -4.74
CA LEU A 405 2.07 -10.73 -3.87
C LEU A 405 0.96 -11.42 -4.65
N LEU A 406 0.92 -12.76 -4.55
CA LEU A 406 -0.17 -13.60 -5.05
C LEU A 406 -1.12 -13.90 -3.91
N ILE A 407 -2.37 -13.52 -4.09
CA ILE A 407 -3.46 -13.69 -3.12
C ILE A 407 -4.43 -14.72 -3.69
N GLY A 408 -4.67 -15.79 -2.95
CA GLY A 408 -5.58 -16.85 -3.36
C GLY A 408 -6.87 -16.86 -2.54
N LYS A 409 -7.96 -17.29 -3.16
CA LYS A 409 -9.22 -17.57 -2.46
C LYS A 409 -9.03 -18.74 -1.52
N TYR A 410 -9.32 -18.55 -0.23
CA TYR A 410 -9.26 -19.65 0.72
C TYR A 410 -10.37 -20.67 0.40
N GLN A 411 -9.98 -21.91 0.20
CA GLN A 411 -10.87 -23.03 -0.11
C GLN A 411 -10.74 -24.09 0.99
N GLY A 412 -11.23 -23.79 2.21
CA GLY A 412 -11.41 -24.72 3.32
C GLY A 412 -10.33 -25.78 3.57
#